data_c355697ca0c426459aeaf9792a87b910
#
_entry.id   c355697ca0c426459aeaf9792a87b910
#
_cell.length_a   1.000
_cell.length_b   1.000
_cell.length_c   1.000
_cell.angle_alpha   90.00
_cell.angle_beta   90.00
_cell.angle_gamma   90.00
#
_symmetry.space_group_name_H-M   'P 1'
#
loop_
_entity.id
_entity.type
_entity.pdbx_description
1 polymer ?
#
loop_
_entity_poly.entity_id
_entity_poly.type
_entity_poly.pdbx_seq_one_letter_code
_entity_poly.pdbx_strand_id
1 'polypeptide(L)'
;MTGTIPPITLPSGQTVPALGQGTWYMGEDSTQRRYEIEALRSGIDLGMTLIDTAEMYADGEAEDVVGEAITGRRDDVFIVSKVLPFNASRKGTIEACERSLE
;
A
#
# COMPACT_ATOMS: atom_id res chain seq x y z
N MET A 1 -4.80 18.83 -17.81
CA MET A 1 -3.84 17.98 -18.50
C MET A 1 -3.84 16.59 -17.92
N THR A 2 -3.97 15.63 -18.75
CA THR A 2 -3.89 14.26 -18.32
C THR A 2 -2.54 13.69 -18.74
N GLY A 3 -1.60 13.68 -17.83
CA GLY A 3 -0.35 12.99 -18.05
C GLY A 3 -0.51 11.50 -17.78
N THR A 4 0.15 10.69 -18.55
CA THR A 4 0.26 9.28 -18.26
C THR A 4 1.50 9.08 -17.40
N ILE A 5 1.35 8.36 -16.28
CA ILE A 5 2.50 8.03 -15.44
C ILE A 5 3.35 6.99 -16.17
N PRO A 6 4.64 7.26 -16.42
CA PRO A 6 5.48 6.30 -17.14
C PRO A 6 5.63 5.00 -16.35
N PRO A 7 5.60 3.85 -17.03
CA PRO A 7 5.81 2.57 -16.36
C PRO A 7 7.30 2.29 -16.16
N ILE A 8 7.60 1.52 -15.13
CA ILE A 8 8.94 0.97 -14.88
C ILE A 8 8.81 -0.54 -14.85
N THR A 9 9.66 -1.25 -15.57
CA THR A 9 9.65 -2.71 -15.56
C THR A 9 10.61 -3.22 -14.50
N LEU A 10 10.10 -4.05 -13.60
CA LEU A 10 10.90 -4.69 -12.55
C LEU A 10 11.64 -5.91 -13.12
N PRO A 11 12.72 -6.37 -12.44
CA PRO A 11 13.42 -7.58 -12.86
C PRO A 11 12.54 -8.81 -13.00
N SER A 12 11.42 -8.87 -12.27
CA SER A 12 10.43 -9.95 -12.37
C SER A 12 9.62 -9.94 -13.66
N GLY A 13 9.73 -8.88 -14.45
CA GLY A 13 8.91 -8.68 -15.65
C GLY A 13 7.61 -7.90 -15.41
N GLN A 14 7.26 -7.67 -14.15
CA GLN A 14 6.09 -6.87 -13.82
C GLN A 14 6.38 -5.40 -14.03
N THR A 15 5.36 -4.64 -14.41
CA THR A 15 5.48 -3.19 -14.56
C THR A 15 4.75 -2.48 -13.42
N VAL A 16 5.34 -1.38 -12.95
CA VAL A 16 4.74 -0.51 -11.95
C VAL A 16 4.82 0.94 -12.45
N PRO A 17 3.91 1.82 -12.02
CA PRO A 17 4.03 3.23 -12.36
C PRO A 17 5.25 3.86 -11.68
N ALA A 18 5.88 4.83 -12.33
CA ALA A 18 7.03 5.53 -11.77
C ALA A 18 6.68 6.37 -10.56
N LEU A 19 5.41 6.73 -10.41
CA LEU A 19 4.89 7.49 -9.28
C LEU A 19 3.86 6.64 -8.54
N GLY A 20 4.03 6.50 -7.24
CA GLY A 20 3.12 5.75 -6.39
C GLY A 20 2.58 6.58 -5.25
N GLN A 21 1.88 5.92 -4.33
CA GLN A 21 1.27 6.54 -3.16
C GLN A 21 1.91 5.98 -1.89
N GLY A 22 2.28 6.88 -0.96
CA GLY A 22 2.77 6.49 0.35
C GLY A 22 1.67 6.58 1.40
N THR A 23 1.76 5.76 2.44
CA THR A 23 0.74 5.71 3.49
C THR A 23 1.28 6.03 4.88
N TRP A 24 2.50 6.55 4.97
CA TRP A 24 3.05 6.96 6.26
C TRP A 24 2.17 8.07 6.84
N TYR A 25 1.84 7.93 8.10
CA TYR A 25 0.86 8.75 8.85
C TYR A 25 -0.61 8.48 8.55
N MET A 26 -0.95 7.60 7.63
CA MET A 26 -2.33 7.17 7.45
C MET A 26 -2.72 6.16 8.53
N GLY A 27 -3.97 6.17 8.93
CA GLY A 27 -4.50 5.26 9.93
C GLY A 27 -4.29 5.71 11.37
N GLU A 28 -3.60 6.83 11.60
CA GLU A 28 -3.33 7.34 12.95
C GLU A 28 -4.53 8.00 13.61
N ASP A 29 -5.39 8.63 12.81
CA ASP A 29 -6.58 9.31 13.28
C ASP A 29 -7.81 8.73 12.60
N SER A 30 -8.65 8.04 13.37
CA SER A 30 -9.83 7.38 12.83
C SER A 30 -10.82 8.35 12.19
N THR A 31 -10.81 9.63 12.59
CA THR A 31 -11.69 10.64 11.98
C THR A 31 -11.26 11.01 10.57
N GLN A 32 -10.01 10.73 10.19
CA GLN A 32 -9.47 10.98 8.86
C GLN A 32 -9.52 9.75 7.94
N ARG A 33 -9.85 8.59 8.48
CA ARG A 33 -9.81 7.32 7.75
C ARG A 33 -10.57 7.35 6.44
N ARG A 34 -11.77 7.91 6.44
CA ARG A 34 -12.60 8.00 5.24
C ARG A 34 -11.92 8.82 4.15
N TYR A 35 -11.32 9.95 4.52
CA TYR A 35 -10.62 10.81 3.57
C TYR A 35 -9.37 10.15 3.02
N GLU A 36 -8.68 9.39 3.86
CA GLU A 36 -7.49 8.65 3.45
C GLU A 36 -7.84 7.56 2.44
N ILE A 37 -8.92 6.81 2.69
CA ILE A 37 -9.40 5.81 1.75
C ILE A 37 -9.79 6.44 0.42
N GLU A 38 -10.51 7.54 0.44
CA GLU A 38 -10.91 8.26 -0.76
C GLU A 38 -9.69 8.79 -1.53
N ALA A 39 -8.68 9.30 -0.83
CA ALA A 39 -7.45 9.77 -1.45
C ALA A 39 -6.71 8.65 -2.17
N LEU A 40 -6.59 7.48 -1.54
CA LEU A 40 -5.95 6.32 -2.17
C LEU A 40 -6.73 5.86 -3.40
N ARG A 41 -8.04 5.79 -3.33
CA ARG A 41 -8.89 5.42 -4.47
C ARG A 41 -8.76 6.41 -5.62
N SER A 42 -8.74 7.70 -5.31
CA SER A 42 -8.53 8.74 -6.33
C SER A 42 -7.17 8.59 -7.00
N GLY A 43 -6.13 8.31 -6.21
CA GLY A 43 -4.79 8.06 -6.73
C GLY A 43 -4.74 6.85 -7.67
N ILE A 44 -5.42 5.77 -7.31
CA ILE A 44 -5.52 4.57 -8.16
C ILE A 44 -6.19 4.92 -9.48
N ASP A 45 -7.28 5.68 -9.44
CA ASP A 45 -8.01 6.11 -10.64
C ASP A 45 -7.13 6.98 -11.55
N LEU A 46 -6.17 7.70 -10.99
CA LEU A 46 -5.21 8.53 -11.73
C LEU A 46 -3.99 7.76 -12.22
N GLY A 47 -3.91 6.47 -11.95
CA GLY A 47 -2.82 5.63 -12.41
C GLY A 47 -1.73 5.37 -11.36
N MET A 48 -1.85 5.92 -10.16
CA MET A 48 -0.90 5.66 -9.07
C MET A 48 -1.24 4.35 -8.36
N THR A 49 -1.05 3.26 -9.08
CA THR A 49 -1.42 1.91 -8.61
C THR A 49 -0.34 1.23 -7.77
N LEU A 50 0.81 1.86 -7.60
CA LEU A 50 1.86 1.42 -6.68
C LEU A 50 1.60 2.05 -5.32
N ILE A 51 1.38 1.23 -4.29
CA ILE A 51 1.09 1.71 -2.94
C ILE A 51 2.16 1.19 -1.98
N ASP A 52 2.82 2.12 -1.28
CA ASP A 52 3.82 1.81 -0.27
C ASP A 52 3.21 1.93 1.12
N THR A 53 3.31 0.88 1.91
CA THR A 53 2.85 0.84 3.29
C THR A 53 3.84 0.07 4.14
N ALA A 54 3.53 -0.14 5.41
CA ALA A 54 4.36 -0.95 6.30
C ALA A 54 3.54 -1.45 7.48
N GLU A 55 3.95 -2.59 8.02
CA GLU A 55 3.38 -3.17 9.23
C GLU A 55 3.39 -2.17 10.40
N MET A 56 4.45 -1.37 10.51
CA MET A 56 4.61 -0.42 11.62
C MET A 56 3.78 0.85 11.49
N TYR A 57 3.28 1.18 10.32
CA TYR A 57 2.56 2.45 10.12
C TYR A 57 1.24 2.41 10.90
N ALA A 58 1.11 3.28 11.90
CA ALA A 58 -0.05 3.35 12.79
C ALA A 58 -0.41 1.97 13.38
N ASP A 59 0.61 1.17 13.74
CA ASP A 59 0.44 -0.18 14.31
C ASP A 59 -0.43 -1.12 13.46
N GLY A 60 -0.30 -1.04 12.14
CA GLY A 60 -1.06 -1.86 11.20
C GLY A 60 -2.32 -1.18 10.65
N GLU A 61 -2.72 -0.05 11.20
CA GLU A 61 -3.92 0.65 10.72
C GLU A 61 -3.75 1.20 9.31
N ALA A 62 -2.52 1.58 8.92
CA ALA A 62 -2.26 2.01 7.55
C ALA A 62 -2.52 0.88 6.56
N GLU A 63 -2.12 -0.34 6.88
CA GLU A 63 -2.41 -1.51 6.05
C GLU A 63 -3.92 -1.78 5.97
N ASP A 64 -4.65 -1.55 7.06
CA ASP A 64 -6.12 -1.68 7.07
C ASP A 64 -6.78 -0.63 6.17
N VAL A 65 -6.28 0.61 6.19
CA VAL A 65 -6.76 1.67 5.30
C VAL A 65 -6.53 1.28 3.84
N VAL A 66 -5.35 0.77 3.53
CA VAL A 66 -5.03 0.25 2.18
C VAL A 66 -5.99 -0.87 1.80
N GLY A 67 -6.22 -1.82 2.71
CA GLY A 67 -7.12 -2.94 2.48
C GLY A 67 -8.54 -2.49 2.09
N GLU A 68 -9.08 -1.50 2.78
CA GLU A 68 -10.38 -0.95 2.42
C GLU A 68 -10.34 -0.21 1.09
N ALA A 69 -9.28 0.55 0.84
CA ALA A 69 -9.17 1.34 -0.39
C ALA A 69 -9.12 0.45 -1.64
N ILE A 70 -8.49 -0.72 -1.55
CA ILE A 70 -8.31 -1.61 -2.69
C ILE A 70 -9.39 -2.69 -2.81
N THR A 71 -10.40 -2.66 -1.95
CA THR A 71 -11.52 -3.63 -2.04
C THR A 71 -12.10 -3.63 -3.45
N GLY A 72 -12.12 -4.80 -4.09
CA GLY A 72 -12.56 -4.97 -5.47
C GLY A 72 -11.53 -4.59 -6.54
N ARG A 73 -10.34 -4.12 -6.13
CA ARG A 73 -9.29 -3.64 -7.04
C ARG A 73 -7.93 -4.26 -6.78
N ARG A 74 -7.87 -5.35 -6.02
CA ARG A 74 -6.58 -5.95 -5.61
C ARG A 74 -5.67 -6.26 -6.79
N ASP A 75 -6.22 -6.73 -7.89
CA ASP A 75 -5.44 -7.09 -9.08
C ASP A 75 -4.95 -5.87 -9.87
N ASP A 76 -5.48 -4.71 -9.59
CA ASP A 76 -5.12 -3.46 -10.29
C ASP A 76 -3.97 -2.72 -9.62
N VAL A 77 -3.54 -3.16 -8.43
CA VAL A 77 -2.54 -2.46 -7.63
C VAL A 77 -1.34 -3.34 -7.35
N PHE A 78 -0.19 -2.69 -7.16
CA PHE A 78 1.05 -3.32 -6.70
C PHE A 78 1.36 -2.75 -5.34
N ILE A 79 1.40 -3.62 -4.32
CA ILE A 79 1.58 -3.19 -2.93
C ILE A 79 2.98 -3.57 -2.46
N VAL A 80 3.65 -2.59 -1.86
CA VAL A 80 4.92 -2.80 -1.15
C VAL A 80 4.67 -2.55 0.33
N SER A 81 4.95 -3.53 1.15
CA SER A 81 4.92 -3.37 2.60
C SER A 81 6.25 -3.80 3.19
N LYS A 82 6.43 -3.57 4.47
CA LYS A 82 7.70 -3.79 5.16
C LYS A 82 7.42 -4.45 6.49
N VAL A 83 8.31 -5.38 6.85
CA VAL A 83 8.26 -6.04 8.15
C VAL A 83 8.83 -5.11 9.21
N LEU A 84 8.16 -5.01 10.36
CA LEU A 84 8.70 -4.29 11.51
C LEU A 84 10.05 -4.92 11.88
N PRO A 85 11.12 -4.13 12.08
CA PRO A 85 12.45 -4.69 12.40
C PRO A 85 12.43 -5.67 13.58
N PHE A 86 11.59 -5.44 14.55
CA PHE A 86 11.39 -6.34 15.69
C PHE A 86 10.94 -7.72 15.26
N ASN A 87 10.24 -7.86 14.14
CA ASN A 87 9.72 -9.12 13.61
C ASN A 87 10.60 -9.70 12.50
N ALA A 88 11.75 -9.10 12.21
CA ALA A 88 12.60 -9.47 11.07
C ALA A 88 13.49 -10.69 11.38
N SER A 89 12.90 -11.80 11.80
CA SER A 89 13.51 -13.11 11.85
C SER A 89 12.87 -13.97 10.75
N ARG A 90 13.44 -15.14 10.47
CA ARG A 90 12.89 -16.04 9.46
C ARG A 90 11.42 -16.39 9.75
N LYS A 91 11.13 -16.79 10.98
CA LYS A 91 9.76 -17.13 11.39
C LYS A 91 8.90 -15.88 11.53
N GLY A 92 9.42 -14.84 12.16
CA GLY A 92 8.71 -13.60 12.41
C GLY A 92 8.32 -12.89 11.11
N THR A 93 9.16 -12.94 10.09
CA THR A 93 8.87 -12.35 8.78
C THR A 93 7.67 -13.05 8.13
N ILE A 94 7.63 -14.37 8.17
CA ILE A 94 6.52 -15.15 7.61
C ILE A 94 5.22 -14.81 8.34
N GLU A 95 5.25 -14.81 9.66
CA GLU A 95 4.08 -14.49 10.49
C GLU A 95 3.59 -13.07 10.26
N ALA A 96 4.51 -12.11 10.17
CA ALA A 96 4.18 -10.71 9.90
C ALA A 96 3.53 -10.55 8.51
N CYS A 97 4.07 -11.21 7.51
CA CYS A 97 3.50 -11.19 6.17
C CYS A 97 2.07 -11.75 6.16
N GLU A 98 1.85 -12.85 6.84
CA GLU A 98 0.52 -13.44 6.97
C GLU A 98 -0.46 -12.49 7.64
N ARG A 99 -0.03 -11.80 8.70
CA ARG A 99 -0.87 -10.79 9.36
C ARG A 99 -1.21 -9.63 8.42
N SER A 100 -0.26 -9.18 7.63
CA SER A 100 -0.49 -8.09 6.68
C SER A 100 -1.49 -8.46 5.59
N LEU A 101 -1.61 -9.76 5.29
CA LEU A 101 -2.52 -10.24 4.25
C LEU A 101 -3.96 -10.49 4.74
N GLU A 102 -4.17 -10.38 6.04
CA GLU A 102 -5.52 -10.59 6.61
C GLU A 102 -6.52 -9.49 6.27
#